data_95bbbc16543bb64d0871329220673162
#
_entry.id   95bbbc16543bb64d0871329220673162
#
_cell.length_a   1.000
_cell.length_b   1.000
_cell.length_c   1.000
_cell.angle_alpha   90.00
_cell.angle_beta   90.00
_cell.angle_gamma   90.00
#
_symmetry.space_group_name_H-M   'P 1'
#
loop_
_entity.id
_entity.type
_entity.pdbx_description
1 polymer ?
#
loop_
_entity_poly.entity_id
_entity_poly.type
_entity_poly.pdbx_seq_one_letter_code
_entity_poly.pdbx_strand_id
1 'polypeptide(L)'
;MNIPLLNFLFPNMCCICKRYGNYICDDCKKLLKRNLPECYICRRLSPQYSSHTQCRKCCSLDNVFVGWEYNHMSSSILKLYKYKNVREISMGLSELFTDIIQRSSFQPNLAGTLLIPVPISNTRRNERGFNQMEYITSCIGKHFNLDMKNDFIYCKNSDFHQASKNKVERYNSKENPFYLKNHNAKDISKYKSITLVDDVVTTGNTLEKLSKVFRTQYGQNLIINALCIFRGKPYYLPSESSPLC
;
A
#
# COMPACT_ATOMS: atom_id res chain seq x y z
N MET A 1 -1.32 -18.22 26.23
CA MET A 1 -0.70 -17.29 27.20
C MET A 1 0.64 -17.90 27.66
N ASN A 2 1.74 -17.57 27.01
CA ASN A 2 3.10 -17.91 27.46
C ASN A 2 4.08 -16.98 26.73
N ILE A 3 4.15 -15.75 27.21
CA ILE A 3 5.18 -14.81 26.82
C ILE A 3 5.74 -14.32 28.16
N PRO A 4 6.82 -14.78 28.64
CA PRO A 4 7.58 -13.84 29.46
C PRO A 4 9.09 -14.01 29.47
N LEU A 5 9.63 -15.23 29.40
CA LEU A 5 11.06 -15.40 29.67
C LEU A 5 11.93 -14.96 28.49
N LEU A 6 11.52 -15.21 27.26
CA LEU A 6 12.26 -14.81 26.05
C LEU A 6 12.26 -13.28 25.87
N ASN A 7 11.14 -12.62 26.12
CA ASN A 7 11.06 -11.15 26.04
C ASN A 7 11.84 -10.44 27.17
N PHE A 8 12.07 -11.11 28.28
CA PHE A 8 12.91 -10.60 29.36
C PHE A 8 14.40 -10.71 28.99
N LEU A 9 14.81 -11.81 28.36
CA LEU A 9 16.20 -12.03 27.93
C LEU A 9 16.54 -11.26 26.63
N PHE A 10 15.57 -11.08 25.74
CA PHE A 10 15.71 -10.38 24.47
C PHE A 10 14.56 -9.37 24.28
N PRO A 11 14.56 -8.28 25.04
CA PRO A 11 13.48 -7.32 24.98
C PRO A 11 13.43 -6.66 23.58
N ASN A 12 12.21 -6.46 23.09
CA ASN A 12 11.98 -5.74 21.84
C ASN A 12 12.63 -4.35 21.91
N MET A 13 13.19 -3.90 20.80
CA MET A 13 13.74 -2.54 20.68
C MET A 13 12.97 -1.75 19.63
N CYS A 14 12.69 -0.50 19.93
CA CYS A 14 12.11 0.42 18.98
C CYS A 14 13.02 0.54 17.74
N CYS A 15 12.45 0.28 16.56
CA CYS A 15 13.20 0.31 15.30
C CYS A 15 13.72 1.71 14.91
N ILE A 16 13.18 2.74 15.53
CA ILE A 16 13.54 4.14 15.29
C ILE A 16 14.59 4.61 16.33
N CYS A 17 14.22 4.65 17.60
CA CYS A 17 15.07 5.23 18.67
C CYS A 17 15.90 4.21 19.46
N LYS A 18 15.76 2.92 19.19
CA LYS A 18 16.47 1.82 19.86
C LYS A 18 16.17 1.63 21.35
N ARG A 19 15.23 2.36 21.93
CA ARG A 19 14.78 2.12 23.32
C ARG A 19 14.09 0.77 23.41
N TYR A 20 14.30 0.09 24.53
CA TYR A 20 13.61 -1.17 24.84
C TYR A 20 12.11 -0.96 25.05
N GLY A 21 11.32 -1.97 24.70
CA GLY A 21 9.87 -1.99 24.81
C GLY A 21 9.18 -2.41 23.52
N ASN A 22 8.37 -1.53 22.93
CA ASN A 22 7.64 -1.80 21.71
C ASN A 22 8.50 -1.59 20.46
N TYR A 23 8.27 -2.36 19.39
CA TYR A 23 8.93 -2.17 18.08
C TYR A 23 8.73 -0.78 17.47
N ILE A 24 7.65 -0.09 17.81
CA ILE A 24 7.43 1.33 17.56
C ILE A 24 6.93 1.91 18.87
N CYS A 25 7.78 2.63 19.60
CA CYS A 25 7.40 3.22 20.88
C CYS A 25 6.48 4.44 20.65
N ASP A 26 5.71 4.82 21.69
CA ASP A 26 4.69 5.87 21.56
C ASP A 26 5.29 7.24 21.21
N ASP A 27 6.49 7.54 21.67
CA ASP A 27 7.17 8.78 21.26
C ASP A 27 7.50 8.78 19.77
N CYS A 28 7.99 7.64 19.25
CA CYS A 28 8.29 7.52 17.84
C CYS A 28 7.02 7.49 16.95
N LYS A 29 5.90 6.94 17.45
CA LYS A 29 4.61 7.04 16.77
C LYS A 29 4.18 8.49 16.56
N LYS A 30 4.35 9.33 17.59
CA LYS A 30 4.00 10.77 17.52
C LYS A 30 4.86 11.55 16.51
N LEU A 31 6.08 11.08 16.26
CA LEU A 31 7.00 11.71 15.30
C LEU A 31 6.76 11.28 13.83
N LEU A 32 5.89 10.32 13.58
CA LEU A 32 5.50 9.95 12.22
C LEU A 32 4.68 11.08 11.60
N LYS A 33 5.27 11.77 10.63
CA LYS A 33 4.64 12.90 9.97
C LYS A 33 3.48 12.41 9.09
N ARG A 34 2.25 12.86 9.41
CA ARG A 34 1.04 12.55 8.65
C ARG A 34 1.15 13.11 7.25
N ASN A 35 0.74 12.31 6.26
CA ASN A 35 0.55 12.82 4.91
C ASN A 35 -0.73 13.66 4.86
N LEU A 36 -0.67 14.81 4.21
CA LEU A 36 -1.84 15.65 4.02
C LEU A 36 -2.80 15.02 3.00
N PRO A 37 -4.11 15.30 3.11
CA PRO A 37 -5.07 14.91 2.07
C PRO A 37 -4.70 15.54 0.74
N GLU A 38 -4.26 14.72 -0.21
CA GLU A 38 -3.77 15.19 -1.52
C GLU A 38 -4.27 14.32 -2.67
N CYS A 39 -4.35 14.90 -3.85
CA CYS A 39 -4.43 14.15 -5.08
C CYS A 39 -3.08 13.44 -5.32
N TYR A 40 -3.08 12.12 -5.40
CA TYR A 40 -1.83 11.34 -5.50
C TYR A 40 -1.02 11.63 -6.77
N ILE A 41 -1.64 12.20 -7.81
CA ILE A 41 -0.99 12.59 -9.06
C ILE A 41 -0.29 13.95 -8.93
N CYS A 42 -1.06 15.02 -8.76
CA CYS A 42 -0.54 16.38 -8.77
C CYS A 42 -0.10 16.91 -7.39
N ARG A 43 -0.33 16.16 -6.33
CA ARG A 43 0.01 16.46 -4.93
C ARG A 43 -0.64 17.72 -4.36
N ARG A 44 -1.53 18.36 -5.10
CA ARG A 44 -2.34 19.46 -4.58
C ARG A 44 -3.39 18.92 -3.60
N LEU A 45 -3.78 19.78 -2.67
CA LEU A 45 -4.77 19.47 -1.63
C LEU A 45 -6.04 18.84 -2.25
N SER A 46 -6.47 17.74 -1.69
CA SER A 46 -7.72 17.06 -2.01
C SER A 46 -8.33 16.50 -0.73
N PRO A 47 -9.24 17.23 -0.06
CA PRO A 47 -9.75 16.86 1.27
C PRO A 47 -10.37 15.46 1.34
N GLN A 48 -10.86 14.94 0.23
CA GLN A 48 -11.46 13.61 0.12
C GLN A 48 -10.49 12.57 -0.46
N TYR A 49 -9.20 12.92 -0.63
CA TYR A 49 -8.18 12.06 -1.25
C TYR A 49 -8.50 11.66 -2.70
N SER A 50 -9.42 12.36 -3.34
CA SER A 50 -9.84 12.06 -4.70
C SER A 50 -8.86 12.58 -5.74
N SER A 51 -8.78 11.91 -6.87
CA SER A 51 -8.07 12.41 -8.04
C SER A 51 -8.83 13.59 -8.63
N HIS A 52 -8.16 14.72 -8.86
CA HIS A 52 -8.78 15.89 -9.48
C HIS A 52 -9.26 15.57 -10.89
N THR A 53 -10.30 16.26 -11.36
CA THR A 53 -10.90 16.03 -12.69
C THR A 53 -9.88 16.04 -13.82
N GLN A 54 -8.91 16.96 -13.79
CA GLN A 54 -7.83 17.00 -14.77
C GLN A 54 -6.91 15.80 -14.68
N CYS A 55 -6.59 15.34 -13.45
CA CYS A 55 -5.72 14.20 -13.21
C CYS A 55 -6.38 12.86 -13.58
N ARG A 56 -7.71 12.78 -13.54
CA ARG A 56 -8.46 11.58 -13.92
C ARG A 56 -8.31 11.19 -15.39
N LYS A 57 -7.89 12.12 -16.26
CA LYS A 57 -7.64 11.82 -17.68
C LYS A 57 -6.48 10.85 -17.88
N CYS A 58 -5.54 10.83 -16.94
CA CYS A 58 -4.31 10.03 -17.03
C CYS A 58 -4.10 9.08 -15.85
N CYS A 59 -5.10 8.91 -15.00
CA CYS A 59 -5.05 7.98 -13.88
C CYS A 59 -6.30 7.10 -13.82
N SER A 60 -6.11 5.92 -13.26
CA SER A 60 -7.16 4.89 -13.16
C SER A 60 -7.69 4.71 -11.75
N LEU A 61 -7.11 5.41 -10.75
CA LEU A 61 -7.55 5.37 -9.35
C LEU A 61 -8.45 6.56 -9.05
N ASP A 62 -9.53 6.31 -8.32
CA ASP A 62 -10.48 7.35 -7.90
C ASP A 62 -10.01 8.08 -6.67
N ASN A 63 -9.65 7.35 -5.61
CA ASN A 63 -9.22 7.92 -4.34
C ASN A 63 -7.99 7.18 -3.80
N VAL A 64 -7.02 7.92 -3.25
CA VAL A 64 -5.79 7.32 -2.68
C VAL A 64 -5.51 7.93 -1.32
N PHE A 65 -5.73 7.15 -0.27
CA PHE A 65 -5.34 7.51 1.09
C PHE A 65 -3.89 7.14 1.36
N VAL A 66 -3.15 8.05 1.97
CA VAL A 66 -1.79 7.80 2.42
C VAL A 66 -1.63 8.20 3.88
N GLY A 67 -1.11 7.30 4.70
CA GLY A 67 -0.99 7.51 6.14
C GLY A 67 0.09 8.52 6.52
N TRP A 68 1.33 8.27 6.14
CA TRP A 68 2.48 9.08 6.57
C TRP A 68 3.43 9.38 5.42
N GLU A 69 4.23 10.45 5.59
CA GLU A 69 5.34 10.75 4.70
C GLU A 69 6.47 9.71 4.86
N TYR A 70 7.08 9.34 3.74
CA TYR A 70 8.26 8.48 3.74
C TYR A 70 9.51 9.31 4.08
N ASN A 71 10.14 8.99 5.20
CA ASN A 71 11.36 9.62 5.69
C ASN A 71 12.29 8.55 6.30
N HIS A 72 13.34 8.96 6.98
CA HIS A 72 14.29 8.05 7.63
C HIS A 72 13.60 7.11 8.65
N MET A 73 12.63 7.61 9.43
CA MET A 73 11.91 6.80 10.43
C MET A 73 11.05 5.74 9.77
N SER A 74 10.24 6.12 8.78
CA SER A 74 9.41 5.18 8.01
C SER A 74 10.25 4.15 7.25
N SER A 75 11.44 4.55 6.75
CA SER A 75 12.41 3.64 6.17
C SER A 75 12.85 2.55 7.16
N SER A 76 13.12 2.91 8.40
CA SER A 76 13.52 1.96 9.46
C SER A 76 12.39 0.97 9.78
N ILE A 77 11.14 1.45 9.86
CA ILE A 77 9.96 0.59 10.04
C ILE A 77 9.83 -0.39 8.86
N LEU A 78 9.90 0.11 7.62
CA LEU A 78 9.74 -0.73 6.44
C LEU A 78 10.86 -1.75 6.25
N LYS A 79 12.10 -1.44 6.62
CA LYS A 79 13.21 -2.39 6.58
C LYS A 79 12.93 -3.59 7.49
N LEU A 80 12.53 -3.34 8.74
CA LEU A 80 12.21 -4.43 9.67
C LEU A 80 10.95 -5.19 9.23
N TYR A 81 9.91 -4.48 8.82
CA TYR A 81 8.69 -5.05 8.30
C TYR A 81 8.92 -5.97 7.10
N LYS A 82 9.83 -5.60 6.18
CA LYS A 82 10.11 -6.38 4.96
C LYS A 82 11.08 -7.55 5.17
N TYR A 83 12.01 -7.45 6.11
CA TYR A 83 13.15 -8.38 6.16
C TYR A 83 13.27 -9.21 7.44
N LYS A 84 12.62 -8.84 8.53
CA LYS A 84 12.74 -9.56 9.80
C LYS A 84 11.50 -10.34 10.23
N ASN A 85 10.45 -10.35 9.40
CA ASN A 85 9.21 -11.10 9.67
C ASN A 85 8.65 -10.90 11.09
N VAL A 86 8.73 -9.67 11.59
CA VAL A 86 8.34 -9.37 12.96
C VAL A 86 6.84 -9.07 12.97
N ARG A 87 6.08 -10.05 13.43
CA ARG A 87 4.61 -9.99 13.50
C ARG A 87 4.12 -8.78 14.31
N GLU A 88 4.82 -8.47 15.40
CA GLU A 88 4.48 -7.37 16.30
C GLU A 88 4.60 -6.00 15.63
N ILE A 89 5.56 -5.82 14.70
CA ILE A 89 5.64 -4.59 13.90
C ILE A 89 4.43 -4.46 12.98
N SER A 90 4.04 -5.57 12.36
CA SER A 90 2.85 -5.60 11.49
C SER A 90 1.58 -5.29 12.28
N MET A 91 1.47 -5.81 13.51
CA MET A 91 0.34 -5.50 14.42
C MET A 91 0.31 -4.02 14.76
N GLY A 92 1.40 -3.49 15.33
CA GLY A 92 1.47 -2.07 15.73
C GLY A 92 1.27 -1.11 14.55
N LEU A 93 1.82 -1.44 13.37
CA LEU A 93 1.61 -0.64 12.17
C LEU A 93 0.17 -0.70 11.67
N SER A 94 -0.47 -1.88 11.74
CA SER A 94 -1.88 -2.05 11.36
C SER A 94 -2.81 -1.25 12.27
N GLU A 95 -2.61 -1.31 13.59
CA GLU A 95 -3.39 -0.56 14.58
C GLU A 95 -3.29 0.95 14.31
N LEU A 96 -2.08 1.46 14.14
CA LEU A 96 -1.85 2.87 13.82
C LEU A 96 -2.52 3.25 12.49
N PHE A 97 -2.44 2.39 11.49
CA PHE A 97 -2.97 2.68 10.16
C PHE A 97 -4.50 2.65 10.16
N THR A 98 -5.13 1.69 10.83
CA THR A 98 -6.59 1.64 10.97
C THR A 98 -7.13 2.84 11.75
N ASP A 99 -6.47 3.23 12.84
CA ASP A 99 -6.87 4.41 13.64
C ASP A 99 -6.87 5.70 12.81
N ILE A 100 -5.83 5.92 12.00
CA ILE A 100 -5.78 7.11 11.16
C ILE A 100 -6.77 7.08 9.99
N ILE A 101 -7.08 5.92 9.42
CA ILE A 101 -8.12 5.78 8.40
C ILE A 101 -9.47 6.11 9.01
N GLN A 102 -9.78 5.57 10.18
CA GLN A 102 -11.07 5.79 10.85
C GLN A 102 -11.35 7.25 11.15
N ARG A 103 -10.30 8.03 11.48
CA ARG A 103 -10.42 9.47 11.77
C ARG A 103 -10.29 10.36 10.54
N SER A 104 -10.18 9.77 9.36
CA SER A 104 -10.01 10.53 8.11
C SER A 104 -11.31 10.70 7.35
N SER A 105 -11.37 11.71 6.50
CA SER A 105 -12.44 11.89 5.51
C SER A 105 -12.47 10.80 4.43
N PHE A 106 -11.49 9.90 4.41
CA PHE A 106 -11.46 8.75 3.51
C PHE A 106 -12.36 7.59 3.97
N GLN A 107 -12.59 7.46 5.27
CA GLN A 107 -13.30 6.32 5.86
C GLN A 107 -14.63 5.97 5.14
N PRO A 108 -15.47 6.94 4.70
CA PRO A 108 -16.70 6.61 3.97
C PRO A 108 -16.49 5.87 2.66
N ASN A 109 -15.33 6.02 2.00
CA ASN A 109 -14.99 5.32 0.76
C ASN A 109 -14.77 3.81 0.97
N LEU A 110 -14.65 3.36 2.21
CA LEU A 110 -14.52 1.94 2.54
C LEU A 110 -15.86 1.20 2.59
N ALA A 111 -16.99 1.90 2.63
CA ALA A 111 -18.30 1.28 2.75
C ALA A 111 -18.60 0.37 1.54
N GLY A 112 -18.71 -0.94 1.80
CA GLY A 112 -19.01 -1.95 0.77
C GLY A 112 -17.89 -2.20 -0.23
N THR A 113 -16.63 -1.91 0.13
CA THR A 113 -15.46 -2.20 -0.70
C THR A 113 -14.93 -3.62 -0.47
N LEU A 114 -14.31 -4.18 -1.50
CA LEU A 114 -13.46 -5.37 -1.39
C LEU A 114 -12.00 -4.94 -1.22
N LEU A 115 -11.35 -5.43 -0.17
CA LEU A 115 -9.93 -5.18 0.06
C LEU A 115 -9.05 -6.17 -0.71
N ILE A 116 -8.04 -5.67 -1.40
CA ILE A 116 -7.11 -6.47 -2.19
C ILE A 116 -5.68 -6.02 -1.88
N PRO A 117 -4.86 -6.86 -1.22
CA PRO A 117 -3.46 -6.56 -1.01
C PRO A 117 -2.71 -6.57 -2.33
N VAL A 118 -1.85 -5.58 -2.56
CA VAL A 118 -0.97 -5.55 -3.74
C VAL A 118 -0.05 -6.77 -3.70
N PRO A 119 -0.03 -7.60 -4.77
CA PRO A 119 0.80 -8.80 -4.80
C PRO A 119 2.27 -8.44 -4.96
N ILE A 120 3.13 -9.24 -4.33
CA ILE A 120 4.57 -9.22 -4.55
C ILE A 120 4.96 -10.28 -5.59
N SER A 121 6.12 -10.10 -6.26
CA SER A 121 6.65 -11.12 -7.18
C SER A 121 6.95 -12.42 -6.43
N ASN A 122 6.94 -13.55 -7.16
CA ASN A 122 7.27 -14.85 -6.57
C ASN A 122 8.69 -14.87 -5.98
N THR A 123 9.65 -14.19 -6.61
CA THR A 123 11.01 -14.04 -6.06
C THR A 123 10.96 -13.41 -4.66
N ARG A 124 10.27 -12.27 -4.52
CA ARG A 124 10.12 -11.62 -3.21
C ARG A 124 9.30 -12.47 -2.23
N ARG A 125 8.33 -13.24 -2.72
CA ARG A 125 7.56 -14.16 -1.89
C ARG A 125 8.44 -15.29 -1.36
N ASN A 126 9.33 -15.83 -2.19
CA ASN A 126 10.30 -16.88 -1.80
C ASN A 126 11.33 -16.33 -0.80
N GLU A 127 11.84 -15.10 -1.02
CA GLU A 127 12.78 -14.44 -0.10
C GLU A 127 12.17 -14.11 1.26
N ARG A 128 10.88 -13.75 1.31
CA ARG A 128 10.20 -13.25 2.52
C ARG A 128 9.28 -14.27 3.19
N GLY A 129 8.94 -15.36 2.47
CA GLY A 129 8.00 -16.38 2.93
C GLY A 129 6.52 -16.02 2.77
N PHE A 130 6.16 -14.72 2.74
CA PHE A 130 4.79 -14.25 2.66
C PHE A 130 4.70 -12.82 2.12
N ASN A 131 3.48 -12.39 1.78
CA ASN A 131 3.18 -11.00 1.45
C ASN A 131 2.73 -10.26 2.71
N GLN A 132 3.55 -9.35 3.19
CA GLN A 132 3.27 -8.57 4.39
C GLN A 132 1.96 -7.78 4.29
N MET A 133 1.59 -7.35 3.07
CA MET A 133 0.35 -6.61 2.87
C MET A 133 -0.90 -7.46 3.13
N GLU A 134 -0.82 -8.79 2.98
CA GLU A 134 -1.93 -9.69 3.34
C GLU A 134 -2.31 -9.57 4.83
N TYR A 135 -1.31 -9.48 5.71
CA TYR A 135 -1.56 -9.32 7.15
C TYR A 135 -2.21 -7.96 7.48
N ILE A 136 -1.64 -6.86 6.98
CA ILE A 136 -2.20 -5.51 7.22
C ILE A 136 -3.60 -5.39 6.64
N THR A 137 -3.82 -5.90 5.42
CA THR A 137 -5.14 -5.88 4.79
C THR A 137 -6.16 -6.68 5.60
N SER A 138 -5.76 -7.84 6.15
CA SER A 138 -6.61 -8.63 7.05
C SER A 138 -6.99 -7.87 8.32
N CYS A 139 -6.06 -7.13 8.93
CA CYS A 139 -6.33 -6.31 10.10
C CYS A 139 -7.32 -5.18 9.77
N ILE A 140 -7.14 -4.49 8.63
CA ILE A 140 -8.07 -3.47 8.14
C ILE A 140 -9.46 -4.08 7.90
N GLY A 141 -9.51 -5.23 7.20
CA GLY A 141 -10.76 -5.93 6.94
C GLY A 141 -11.53 -6.28 8.21
N LYS A 142 -10.84 -6.81 9.21
CA LYS A 142 -11.45 -7.13 10.52
C LYS A 142 -11.94 -5.88 11.25
N HIS A 143 -11.16 -4.81 11.26
CA HIS A 143 -11.50 -3.57 11.96
C HIS A 143 -12.73 -2.89 11.36
N PHE A 144 -12.85 -2.84 10.04
CA PHE A 144 -13.95 -2.17 9.34
C PHE A 144 -15.06 -3.13 8.88
N ASN A 145 -14.97 -4.42 9.24
CA ASN A 145 -15.90 -5.48 8.80
C ASN A 145 -16.04 -5.54 7.28
N LEU A 146 -14.90 -5.67 6.58
CA LEU A 146 -14.81 -5.70 5.12
C LEU A 146 -14.25 -7.04 4.63
N ASP A 147 -14.77 -7.49 3.50
CA ASP A 147 -14.22 -8.66 2.81
C ASP A 147 -12.81 -8.37 2.25
N MET A 148 -11.95 -9.37 2.29
CA MET A 148 -10.63 -9.35 1.70
C MET A 148 -10.42 -10.55 0.79
N LYS A 149 -9.77 -10.36 -0.35
CA LYS A 149 -9.28 -11.45 -1.21
C LYS A 149 -7.80 -11.22 -1.57
N ASN A 150 -6.96 -12.22 -1.29
CA ASN A 150 -5.51 -12.19 -1.52
C ASN A 150 -5.07 -12.99 -2.75
N ASP A 151 -5.99 -13.73 -3.37
CA ASP A 151 -5.74 -14.60 -4.51
C ASP A 151 -6.29 -14.05 -5.84
N PHE A 152 -6.79 -12.82 -5.85
CA PHE A 152 -7.41 -12.18 -7.01
C PHE A 152 -6.41 -11.85 -8.11
N ILE A 153 -5.20 -11.44 -7.71
CA ILE A 153 -4.15 -10.99 -8.61
C ILE A 153 -2.86 -11.74 -8.32
N TYR A 154 -2.11 -12.00 -9.36
CA TYR A 154 -0.72 -12.44 -9.24
C TYR A 154 0.21 -11.50 -10.01
N CYS A 155 1.46 -11.45 -9.58
CA CYS A 155 2.55 -10.73 -10.23
C CYS A 155 3.45 -11.75 -10.92
N LYS A 156 3.58 -11.65 -12.26
CA LYS A 156 4.48 -12.52 -13.02
C LYS A 156 5.92 -12.21 -12.65
N ASN A 157 6.76 -13.23 -12.56
CA ASN A 157 8.18 -13.04 -12.39
C ASN A 157 8.76 -12.38 -13.63
N SER A 158 9.36 -11.22 -13.43
CA SER A 158 10.12 -10.53 -14.49
C SER A 158 11.59 -11.01 -14.56
N ASP A 159 11.93 -12.10 -13.87
CA ASP A 159 13.32 -12.37 -13.47
C ASP A 159 14.21 -12.96 -14.56
N PHE A 160 13.65 -13.52 -15.63
CA PHE A 160 14.49 -14.17 -16.65
C PHE A 160 15.08 -13.23 -17.71
N HIS A 161 14.55 -12.00 -17.87
CA HIS A 161 15.08 -11.05 -18.87
C HIS A 161 15.49 -9.68 -18.34
N GLN A 162 15.45 -9.45 -17.02
CA GLN A 162 15.70 -8.12 -16.45
C GLN A 162 16.97 -8.01 -15.60
N ALA A 163 17.76 -9.06 -15.44
CA ALA A 163 19.06 -8.99 -14.75
C ALA A 163 20.03 -8.01 -15.43
N SER A 164 19.86 -7.76 -16.73
CA SER A 164 20.69 -6.85 -17.56
C SER A 164 20.10 -5.45 -17.75
N LYS A 165 18.84 -5.20 -17.33
CA LYS A 165 18.22 -3.89 -17.55
C LYS A 165 18.51 -2.94 -16.39
N ASN A 166 18.99 -1.72 -16.73
CA ASN A 166 19.20 -0.62 -15.80
C ASN A 166 17.89 -0.21 -15.10
N LYS A 167 17.97 0.40 -13.88
CA LYS A 167 16.82 0.85 -13.10
C LYS A 167 15.81 1.71 -13.89
N VAL A 168 16.31 2.52 -14.84
CA VAL A 168 15.52 3.41 -15.71
C VAL A 168 14.72 2.62 -16.75
N GLU A 169 15.29 1.55 -17.30
CA GLU A 169 14.61 0.68 -18.26
C GLU A 169 13.49 -0.15 -17.64
N ARG A 170 13.64 -0.56 -16.36
CA ARG A 170 12.56 -1.20 -15.59
C ARG A 170 11.37 -0.27 -15.36
N TYR A 171 11.62 1.02 -15.22
CA TYR A 171 10.59 2.03 -15.07
C TYR A 171 9.78 2.23 -16.37
N ASN A 172 10.44 2.08 -17.52
CA ASN A 172 9.88 2.26 -18.86
C ASN A 172 9.34 0.96 -19.49
N SER A 173 9.40 -0.19 -18.78
CA SER A 173 8.84 -1.43 -19.34
C SER A 173 7.32 -1.28 -19.55
N LYS A 174 6.90 -1.32 -20.82
CA LYS A 174 5.50 -1.17 -21.25
C LYS A 174 4.61 -2.34 -20.79
N GLU A 175 5.20 -3.48 -20.41
CA GLU A 175 4.45 -4.65 -20.01
C GLU A 175 3.90 -4.53 -18.58
N ASN A 176 2.63 -4.87 -18.44
CA ASN A 176 2.01 -4.94 -17.12
C ASN A 176 2.35 -6.30 -16.48
N PRO A 177 3.04 -6.33 -15.33
CA PRO A 177 3.40 -7.58 -14.67
C PRO A 177 2.23 -8.24 -13.92
N PHE A 178 1.08 -7.57 -13.82
CA PHE A 178 -0.06 -8.02 -13.03
C PHE A 178 -1.12 -8.67 -13.91
N TYR A 179 -1.68 -9.76 -13.40
CA TYR A 179 -2.72 -10.53 -14.07
C TYR A 179 -3.78 -10.92 -13.06
N LEU A 180 -5.05 -10.87 -13.49
CA LEU A 180 -6.14 -11.47 -12.72
C LEU A 180 -6.08 -13.00 -12.85
N LYS A 181 -6.28 -13.70 -11.76
CA LYS A 181 -6.63 -15.11 -11.83
C LYS A 181 -8.02 -15.24 -12.44
N ASN A 182 -8.35 -16.41 -12.98
CA ASN A 182 -9.64 -16.66 -13.63
C ASN A 182 -10.80 -16.46 -12.63
N HIS A 183 -11.26 -15.24 -12.52
CA HIS A 183 -12.42 -14.87 -11.71
C HIS A 183 -13.55 -14.39 -12.64
N ASN A 184 -14.77 -14.82 -12.32
CA ASN A 184 -15.96 -14.34 -13.01
C ASN A 184 -16.26 -12.88 -12.62
N ALA A 185 -16.88 -12.13 -13.55
CA ALA A 185 -17.33 -10.77 -13.26
C ALA A 185 -18.25 -10.69 -12.02
N LYS A 186 -18.98 -11.76 -11.70
CA LYS A 186 -19.82 -11.88 -10.50
C LYS A 186 -19.05 -11.84 -9.18
N ASP A 187 -17.73 -12.12 -9.20
CA ASP A 187 -16.93 -12.18 -7.96
C ASP A 187 -16.77 -10.84 -7.28
N ILE A 188 -16.87 -9.73 -8.01
CA ILE A 188 -16.80 -8.37 -7.46
C ILE A 188 -18.10 -7.60 -7.57
N SER A 189 -19.13 -8.11 -8.26
CA SER A 189 -20.38 -7.37 -8.53
C SER A 189 -21.18 -7.00 -7.28
N LYS A 190 -20.98 -7.72 -6.17
CA LYS A 190 -21.62 -7.40 -4.88
C LYS A 190 -20.96 -6.22 -4.15
N TYR A 191 -19.78 -5.78 -4.57
CA TYR A 191 -19.05 -4.69 -3.93
C TYR A 191 -19.27 -3.38 -4.69
N LYS A 192 -19.35 -2.28 -3.94
CA LYS A 192 -19.46 -0.93 -4.51
C LYS A 192 -18.15 -0.45 -5.13
N SER A 193 -17.04 -0.93 -4.58
CA SER A 193 -15.69 -0.56 -5.02
C SER A 193 -14.68 -1.65 -4.69
N ILE A 194 -13.47 -1.53 -5.20
CA ILE A 194 -12.31 -2.27 -4.70
C ILE A 194 -11.31 -1.28 -4.08
N THR A 195 -10.57 -1.74 -3.08
CA THR A 195 -9.51 -0.96 -2.43
C THR A 195 -8.22 -1.75 -2.44
N LEU A 196 -7.24 -1.26 -3.20
CA LEU A 196 -5.89 -1.80 -3.26
C LEU A 196 -5.10 -1.37 -2.01
N VAL A 197 -4.38 -2.28 -1.37
CA VAL A 197 -3.59 -1.97 -0.15
C VAL A 197 -2.12 -2.19 -0.42
N ASP A 198 -1.30 -1.13 -0.29
CA ASP A 198 0.15 -1.14 -0.57
C ASP A 198 0.97 -0.48 0.55
N ASP A 199 2.26 -0.77 0.61
CA ASP A 199 3.14 -0.19 1.63
C ASP A 199 3.58 1.24 1.29
N VAL A 200 3.99 1.51 0.06
CA VAL A 200 4.54 2.82 -0.35
C VAL A 200 4.05 3.23 -1.72
N VAL A 201 3.44 4.38 -1.79
CA VAL A 201 3.16 5.04 -3.06
C VAL A 201 4.20 6.14 -3.34
N THR A 202 4.88 6.06 -4.48
CA THR A 202 5.80 7.10 -4.99
C THR A 202 5.14 7.84 -6.14
N THR A 203 5.21 7.28 -7.34
CA THR A 203 4.53 7.77 -8.55
C THR A 203 3.15 7.17 -8.74
N GLY A 204 2.81 6.11 -7.99
CA GLY A 204 1.57 5.36 -8.17
C GLY A 204 1.60 4.32 -9.29
N ASN A 205 2.71 4.14 -10.00
CA ASN A 205 2.79 3.27 -11.17
C ASN A 205 2.33 1.82 -10.91
N THR A 206 2.66 1.25 -9.74
CA THR A 206 2.20 -0.09 -9.33
C THR A 206 0.68 -0.14 -9.26
N LEU A 207 0.08 0.81 -8.56
CA LEU A 207 -1.36 0.91 -8.37
C LEU A 207 -2.08 1.22 -9.69
N GLU A 208 -1.50 2.05 -10.55
CA GLU A 208 -2.01 2.35 -11.89
C GLU A 208 -2.03 1.10 -12.79
N LYS A 209 -0.96 0.32 -12.78
CA LYS A 209 -0.89 -0.93 -13.54
C LYS A 209 -1.94 -1.92 -13.07
N LEU A 210 -2.15 -2.03 -11.75
CA LEU A 210 -3.18 -2.88 -11.16
C LEU A 210 -4.59 -2.39 -11.50
N SER A 211 -4.87 -1.10 -11.32
CA SER A 211 -6.20 -0.54 -11.58
C SER A 211 -6.59 -0.68 -13.06
N LYS A 212 -5.65 -0.53 -13.99
CA LYS A 212 -5.89 -0.79 -15.42
C LYS A 212 -6.33 -2.24 -15.68
N VAL A 213 -5.72 -3.23 -15.02
CA VAL A 213 -6.12 -4.64 -15.14
C VAL A 213 -7.57 -4.82 -14.69
N PHE A 214 -7.95 -4.23 -13.56
CA PHE A 214 -9.33 -4.30 -13.08
C PHE A 214 -10.31 -3.59 -14.01
N ARG A 215 -9.99 -2.39 -14.49
CA ARG A 215 -10.88 -1.65 -15.43
C ARG A 215 -11.05 -2.36 -16.76
N THR A 216 -10.01 -3.01 -17.26
CA THR A 216 -10.11 -3.81 -18.49
C THR A 216 -11.07 -4.98 -18.32
N GLN A 217 -11.05 -5.64 -17.17
CA GLN A 217 -11.87 -6.83 -16.92
C GLN A 217 -13.31 -6.51 -16.47
N TYR A 218 -13.48 -5.47 -15.64
CA TYR A 218 -14.74 -5.19 -14.95
C TYR A 218 -15.40 -3.87 -15.37
N GLY A 219 -14.80 -3.14 -16.30
CA GLY A 219 -15.35 -1.91 -16.87
C GLY A 219 -14.87 -0.63 -16.18
N GLN A 220 -15.07 0.48 -16.89
CA GLN A 220 -14.58 1.80 -16.48
C GLN A 220 -15.33 2.39 -15.28
N ASN A 221 -16.54 1.94 -15.01
CA ASN A 221 -17.38 2.43 -13.92
C ASN A 221 -17.01 1.86 -12.56
N LEU A 222 -16.11 0.85 -12.50
CA LEU A 222 -15.63 0.31 -11.25
C LEU A 222 -14.86 1.37 -10.46
N ILE A 223 -15.31 1.68 -9.24
CA ILE A 223 -14.60 2.58 -8.34
C ILE A 223 -13.39 1.83 -7.77
N ILE A 224 -12.19 2.40 -7.95
CA ILE A 224 -10.95 1.81 -7.49
C ILE A 224 -10.23 2.78 -6.55
N ASN A 225 -10.17 2.40 -5.29
CA ASN A 225 -9.48 3.13 -4.24
C ASN A 225 -8.11 2.51 -3.93
N ALA A 226 -7.26 3.25 -3.24
CA ALA A 226 -6.04 2.70 -2.66
C ALA A 226 -5.82 3.20 -1.23
N LEU A 227 -5.24 2.32 -0.41
CA LEU A 227 -4.72 2.60 0.92
C LEU A 227 -3.22 2.35 0.89
N CYS A 228 -2.42 3.38 1.16
CA CYS A 228 -0.97 3.29 1.21
C CYS A 228 -0.46 3.74 2.57
N ILE A 229 0.48 3.01 3.14
CA ILE A 229 1.01 3.34 4.46
C ILE A 229 1.87 4.60 4.37
N PHE A 230 2.77 4.66 3.38
CA PHE A 230 3.74 5.75 3.26
C PHE A 230 3.73 6.42 1.88
N ARG A 231 3.99 7.74 1.89
CA ARG A 231 4.17 8.57 0.70
C ARG A 231 5.65 8.77 0.41
N GLY A 232 6.17 8.06 -0.58
CA GLY A 232 7.54 8.25 -1.06
C GLY A 232 7.68 9.50 -1.94
N LYS A 233 8.89 10.08 -1.95
CA LYS A 233 9.24 11.12 -2.92
C LYS A 233 9.51 10.45 -4.26
N PRO A 234 8.99 10.94 -5.40
CA PRO A 234 9.43 10.48 -6.70
C PRO A 234 10.89 10.88 -6.91
N TYR A 235 11.65 10.08 -7.63
CA TYR A 235 13.05 10.38 -7.97
C TYR A 235 13.19 11.64 -8.84
N TYR A 236 12.13 12.00 -9.57
CA TYR A 236 12.02 13.23 -10.35
C TYR A 236 10.79 13.98 -9.84
N LEU A 237 11.00 15.17 -9.32
CA LEU A 237 9.92 16.14 -9.23
C LEU A 237 9.64 16.55 -10.68
N PRO A 238 8.41 16.43 -11.20
CA PRO A 238 8.08 17.10 -12.45
C PRO A 238 8.41 18.59 -12.23
N SER A 239 9.14 19.20 -13.17
CA SER A 239 9.26 20.65 -13.20
C SER A 239 7.84 21.21 -13.14
N GLU A 240 7.64 22.33 -12.43
CA GLU A 240 6.31 22.96 -12.20
C GLU A 240 5.50 23.19 -13.50
N SER A 241 6.12 23.02 -14.64
CA SER A 241 5.57 23.23 -15.99
C SER A 241 5.19 21.96 -16.75
N SER A 242 5.49 20.74 -16.28
CA SER A 242 5.02 19.54 -16.98
C SER A 242 3.84 18.91 -16.23
N PRO A 243 2.63 18.94 -16.81
CA PRO A 243 1.53 18.13 -16.32
C PRO A 243 1.98 16.66 -16.39
N LEU A 244 1.76 15.90 -15.30
CA LEU A 244 1.96 14.45 -15.25
C LEU A 244 1.02 13.69 -16.21
N CYS A 245 0.37 14.40 -17.08
CA CYS A 245 -0.56 13.95 -18.11
C CYS A 245 -0.16 14.51 -19.47
#